data_7a999f784b69c9fba1924970cc772f47
#
_entry.id   7a999f784b69c9fba1924970cc772f47
#
_cell.length_a   1.000
_cell.length_b   1.000
_cell.length_c   1.000
_cell.angle_alpha   90.00
_cell.angle_beta   90.00
_cell.angle_gamma   90.00
#
_symmetry.space_group_name_H-M   'P 1'
#
loop_
_entity.id
_entity.type
_entity.pdbx_description
1 polymer ?
#
loop_
_entity_poly.entity_id
_entity_poly.type
_entity_poly.pdbx_seq_one_letter_code
_entity_poly.pdbx_strand_id
1 'polypeptide(L)'
;MVCITPCLASAFKTMSALPSSFTPPRAPLAKHLLLVSLLGALCLYFMVSARPPASTPQSDARVYVKLALGVSEFDVFGRYRNATRAPTPDMDVAPLYPWLVAQLMRHDHSLRDTLACAVVRRTTDTTPCPQDYDSLVWVQITLLMVTLTLLWATAYVWTARLLCAWAAWLVALASGVLPEFASVVLTEALTLPLGGLFTFALALYIKRHGTAWPLLLAGAALGLLALTRPSFWYLLLASLSLALLLIWLPRWRRRGAALLLMGLVAAAVTLPWLVRNQLEFGRFALSGGDYGGRSLTQRLAYNDMSLIEFGAAFVYWLPDFGDSLARKFLPPSSYVRLGWDNPRGFYRQGVARMRADMHAGAVKSEVATLLREQVWSHPIRHARATLALAWRGIFIGKIWGLVGCLCAAAALWRGWRARQSDFLLLCVPALFLCLFQAAVSVSIPRYNLLLLPVLAVAMGMQLERFSLHRRKRAKSSA
;
A
#
# COMPACT_ATOMS: atom_id res chain seq x y z
N MET A 1 16.28 -11.07 39.33
CA MET A 1 14.86 -11.52 39.30
C MET A 1 14.01 -10.39 39.90
N VAL A 2 13.51 -9.45 39.10
CA VAL A 2 12.71 -8.32 39.56
C VAL A 2 11.28 -8.57 39.12
N CYS A 3 10.35 -8.56 40.10
CA CYS A 3 8.92 -8.84 39.96
C CYS A 3 8.23 -7.94 38.92
N ILE A 4 7.93 -8.47 37.75
CA ILE A 4 7.14 -7.82 36.67
C ILE A 4 5.63 -8.17 36.76
N THR A 5 5.25 -9.12 37.62
CA THR A 5 3.89 -9.69 37.67
C THR A 5 2.77 -8.84 38.29
N PRO A 6 2.95 -7.87 39.18
CA PRO A 6 1.78 -7.13 39.74
C PRO A 6 1.30 -5.97 38.84
N CYS A 7 2.13 -5.41 37.96
CA CYS A 7 1.71 -4.24 37.13
C CYS A 7 0.75 -4.58 35.97
N LEU A 8 0.86 -5.77 35.40
CA LEU A 8 -0.02 -6.20 34.31
C LEU A 8 -1.44 -6.56 34.81
N ALA A 9 -1.56 -7.17 35.99
CA ALA A 9 -2.85 -7.53 36.56
C ALA A 9 -3.70 -6.32 36.99
N SER A 10 -3.08 -5.23 37.46
CA SER A 10 -3.76 -3.99 37.82
C SER A 10 -4.25 -3.20 36.61
N ALA A 11 -3.50 -3.24 35.49
CA ALA A 11 -3.91 -2.60 34.24
C ALA A 11 -5.13 -3.28 33.60
N PHE A 12 -5.32 -4.59 33.82
CA PHE A 12 -6.48 -5.33 33.33
C PHE A 12 -7.75 -5.07 34.16
N LYS A 13 -7.64 -4.80 35.49
CA LYS A 13 -8.80 -4.59 36.38
C LYS A 13 -9.46 -3.22 36.23
N THR A 14 -8.73 -2.19 35.77
CA THR A 14 -9.31 -0.84 35.56
C THR A 14 -9.96 -0.65 34.18
N MET A 15 -9.88 -1.68 33.28
CA MET A 15 -10.50 -1.64 31.98
C MET A 15 -11.97 -2.11 31.92
N SER A 16 -12.55 -2.57 33.05
CA SER A 16 -13.90 -3.16 33.05
C SER A 16 -15.05 -2.19 33.41
N ALA A 17 -14.78 -0.91 33.60
CA ALA A 17 -15.80 0.07 33.98
C ALA A 17 -15.89 1.24 32.96
N LEU A 18 -16.41 0.99 31.78
CA LEU A 18 -16.88 2.03 30.86
C LEU A 18 -18.26 1.66 30.32
N PRO A 19 -19.17 2.63 30.15
CA PRO A 19 -20.57 2.37 29.86
C PRO A 19 -20.75 1.66 28.53
N SER A 20 -21.35 0.48 28.55
CA SER A 20 -21.71 -0.40 27.45
C SER A 20 -22.90 0.12 26.62
N SER A 21 -22.84 1.35 26.09
CA SER A 21 -23.99 1.95 25.39
C SER A 21 -23.86 2.00 23.87
N PHE A 22 -23.07 1.12 23.24
CA PHE A 22 -23.09 0.96 21.79
C PHE A 22 -23.31 -0.51 21.43
N THR A 23 -24.54 -0.99 21.55
CA THR A 23 -24.98 -2.18 20.87
C THR A 23 -25.64 -1.73 19.55
N PRO A 24 -24.94 -1.77 18.42
CA PRO A 24 -25.62 -1.56 17.12
C PRO A 24 -26.62 -2.68 16.94
N PRO A 25 -27.79 -2.42 16.33
CA PRO A 25 -28.75 -3.46 16.01
C PRO A 25 -28.07 -4.48 15.10
N ARG A 26 -27.81 -5.69 15.62
CA ARG A 26 -26.96 -6.71 14.95
C ARG A 26 -27.55 -7.23 13.63
N ALA A 27 -28.83 -7.35 13.52
CA ALA A 27 -29.50 -7.92 12.35
C ALA A 27 -29.38 -7.06 11.06
N PRO A 28 -29.60 -5.72 11.09
CA PRO A 28 -29.44 -4.90 9.87
C PRO A 28 -28.01 -4.81 9.37
N LEU A 29 -27.00 -4.84 10.27
CA LEU A 29 -25.60 -4.74 9.87
C LEU A 29 -25.12 -5.97 9.09
N ALA A 30 -25.48 -7.18 9.51
CA ALA A 30 -25.15 -8.42 8.79
C ALA A 30 -25.74 -8.44 7.36
N LYS A 31 -26.98 -7.99 7.20
CA LYS A 31 -27.62 -7.85 5.86
C LYS A 31 -26.85 -6.87 4.96
N HIS A 32 -26.41 -5.74 5.49
CA HIS A 32 -25.61 -4.78 4.72
C HIS A 32 -24.24 -5.33 4.36
N LEU A 33 -23.54 -6.03 5.26
CA LEU A 33 -22.27 -6.68 4.96
C LEU A 33 -22.41 -7.73 3.85
N LEU A 34 -23.44 -8.57 3.92
CA LEU A 34 -23.72 -9.55 2.87
C LEU A 34 -23.99 -8.85 1.53
N LEU A 35 -24.86 -7.83 1.53
CA LEU A 35 -25.19 -7.09 0.32
C LEU A 35 -23.96 -6.40 -0.30
N VAL A 36 -23.12 -5.75 0.52
CA VAL A 36 -21.86 -5.12 0.09
C VAL A 36 -20.93 -6.12 -0.57
N SER A 37 -20.79 -7.31 0.03
CA SER A 37 -19.91 -8.36 -0.48
C SER A 37 -20.44 -8.93 -1.80
N LEU A 38 -21.74 -9.24 -1.89
CA LEU A 38 -22.36 -9.77 -3.12
C LEU A 38 -22.33 -8.76 -4.26
N LEU A 39 -22.73 -7.51 -4.00
CA LEU A 39 -22.68 -6.45 -5.01
C LEU A 39 -21.23 -6.14 -5.42
N GLY A 40 -20.29 -6.16 -4.46
CA GLY A 40 -18.87 -5.98 -4.72
C GLY A 40 -18.32 -7.05 -5.66
N ALA A 41 -18.61 -8.32 -5.37
CA ALA A 41 -18.20 -9.44 -6.22
C ALA A 41 -18.78 -9.31 -7.63
N LEU A 42 -20.09 -9.02 -7.74
CA LEU A 42 -20.79 -8.88 -9.02
C LEU A 42 -20.23 -7.72 -9.85
N CYS A 43 -20.07 -6.54 -9.24
CA CYS A 43 -19.52 -5.37 -9.92
C CYS A 43 -18.08 -5.61 -10.39
N LEU A 44 -17.23 -6.18 -9.52
CA LEU A 44 -15.84 -6.50 -9.87
C LEU A 44 -15.80 -7.53 -11.01
N TYR A 45 -16.63 -8.56 -10.97
CA TYR A 45 -16.73 -9.55 -12.03
C TYR A 45 -17.03 -8.88 -13.39
N PHE A 46 -18.09 -8.08 -13.49
CA PHE A 46 -18.43 -7.40 -14.73
C PHE A 46 -17.34 -6.41 -15.17
N MET A 47 -16.75 -5.66 -14.25
CA MET A 47 -15.69 -4.70 -14.58
C MET A 47 -14.42 -5.39 -15.07
N VAL A 48 -14.11 -6.58 -14.58
CA VAL A 48 -12.96 -7.40 -15.01
C VAL A 48 -13.26 -8.07 -16.34
N SER A 49 -14.44 -8.65 -16.50
CA SER A 49 -14.88 -9.31 -17.76
C SER A 49 -14.94 -8.35 -18.96
N ALA A 50 -15.18 -7.05 -18.70
CA ALA A 50 -15.16 -6.02 -19.74
C ALA A 50 -13.74 -5.57 -20.14
N ARG A 51 -12.69 -6.07 -19.46
CA ARG A 51 -11.29 -5.74 -19.78
C ARG A 51 -10.67 -6.77 -20.70
N PRO A 52 -9.57 -6.41 -21.42
CA PRO A 52 -8.79 -7.40 -22.14
C PRO A 52 -8.27 -8.47 -21.17
N PRO A 53 -8.13 -9.73 -21.65
CA PRO A 53 -7.62 -10.82 -20.84
C PRO A 53 -6.25 -10.48 -20.24
N ALA A 54 -5.91 -11.15 -19.14
CA ALA A 54 -4.66 -10.95 -18.45
C ALA A 54 -3.46 -10.99 -19.41
N SER A 55 -2.64 -9.96 -19.38
CA SER A 55 -1.48 -9.86 -20.26
C SER A 55 -0.32 -10.71 -19.73
N THR A 56 0.53 -11.16 -20.67
CA THR A 56 1.79 -11.85 -20.32
C THR A 56 2.55 -11.10 -19.23
N PRO A 57 2.98 -11.77 -18.15
CA PRO A 57 3.68 -11.15 -17.04
C PRO A 57 4.94 -10.40 -17.49
N GLN A 58 5.02 -9.12 -17.21
CA GLN A 58 6.15 -8.26 -17.56
C GLN A 58 6.77 -7.64 -16.27
N SER A 59 8.04 -7.20 -16.37
CA SER A 59 8.72 -6.52 -15.27
C SER A 59 8.62 -7.29 -13.93
N ASP A 60 8.04 -6.68 -12.89
CA ASP A 60 7.90 -7.25 -11.55
C ASP A 60 7.08 -8.54 -11.55
N ALA A 61 6.00 -8.60 -12.35
CA ALA A 61 5.15 -9.77 -12.46
C ALA A 61 5.94 -11.02 -12.89
N ARG A 62 6.89 -10.85 -13.82
CA ARG A 62 7.76 -11.95 -14.26
C ARG A 62 8.64 -12.50 -13.14
N VAL A 63 9.09 -11.63 -12.25
CA VAL A 63 9.89 -12.04 -11.07
C VAL A 63 9.02 -12.83 -10.11
N TYR A 64 7.80 -12.34 -9.80
CA TYR A 64 6.87 -13.04 -8.91
C TYR A 64 6.48 -14.41 -9.42
N VAL A 65 6.19 -14.53 -10.72
CA VAL A 65 5.88 -15.84 -11.36
C VAL A 65 7.07 -16.79 -11.27
N LYS A 66 8.30 -16.33 -11.53
CA LYS A 66 9.50 -17.19 -11.43
C LYS A 66 9.74 -17.69 -10.01
N LEU A 67 9.49 -16.84 -8.99
CA LEU A 67 9.59 -17.25 -7.59
C LEU A 67 8.48 -18.23 -7.22
N ALA A 68 7.25 -17.98 -7.69
CA ALA A 68 6.13 -18.90 -7.47
C ALA A 68 6.36 -20.27 -8.09
N LEU A 69 6.89 -20.34 -9.31
CA LEU A 69 7.30 -21.60 -9.93
C LEU A 69 8.41 -22.32 -9.16
N GLY A 70 9.40 -21.57 -8.64
CA GLY A 70 10.45 -22.16 -7.80
C GLY A 70 9.86 -22.83 -6.54
N VAL A 71 8.85 -22.19 -5.91
CA VAL A 71 8.15 -22.76 -4.76
C VAL A 71 7.24 -23.91 -5.15
N SER A 72 6.49 -23.82 -6.25
CA SER A 72 5.52 -24.84 -6.63
C SER A 72 6.18 -26.14 -7.12
N GLU A 73 7.30 -26.05 -7.84
CA GLU A 73 7.97 -27.18 -8.48
C GLU A 73 9.08 -27.80 -7.59
N PHE A 74 9.75 -27.00 -6.77
CA PHE A 74 10.95 -27.40 -6.05
C PHE A 74 10.91 -27.14 -4.54
N ASP A 75 9.84 -26.59 -4.00
CA ASP A 75 9.75 -26.12 -2.61
C ASP A 75 10.85 -25.10 -2.22
N VAL A 76 11.46 -24.43 -3.22
CA VAL A 76 12.53 -23.47 -3.03
C VAL A 76 12.05 -22.07 -3.42
N PHE A 77 12.14 -21.12 -2.49
CA PHE A 77 11.92 -19.71 -2.80
C PHE A 77 13.14 -19.16 -3.57
N GLY A 78 13.10 -19.36 -4.88
CA GLY A 78 14.18 -19.03 -5.81
C GLY A 78 13.63 -18.81 -7.23
N ARG A 79 14.41 -18.12 -8.08
CA ARG A 79 13.95 -17.78 -9.43
C ARG A 79 14.05 -18.97 -10.37
N TYR A 80 12.92 -19.56 -10.69
CA TYR A 80 12.79 -20.65 -11.67
C TYR A 80 13.45 -20.30 -13.00
N ARG A 81 14.21 -21.24 -13.57
CA ARG A 81 14.87 -21.13 -14.87
C ARG A 81 14.42 -22.23 -15.83
N ASN A 82 14.31 -23.43 -15.37
CA ASN A 82 13.89 -24.62 -16.14
C ASN A 82 13.35 -25.71 -15.19
N ALA A 83 12.72 -26.73 -15.74
CA ALA A 83 12.12 -27.82 -14.98
C ALA A 83 13.15 -28.87 -14.46
N THR A 84 14.40 -28.81 -14.89
CA THR A 84 15.40 -29.87 -14.61
C THR A 84 16.31 -29.57 -13.43
N ARG A 85 16.35 -28.30 -12.96
CA ARG A 85 17.26 -27.88 -11.90
C ARG A 85 16.56 -26.95 -10.91
N ALA A 86 16.61 -27.31 -9.64
CA ALA A 86 16.13 -26.45 -8.55
C ALA A 86 16.84 -25.10 -8.58
N PRO A 87 16.10 -23.98 -8.39
CA PRO A 87 16.68 -22.66 -8.35
C PRO A 87 17.48 -22.46 -7.06
N THR A 88 18.49 -21.58 -7.11
CA THR A 88 19.16 -21.10 -5.90
C THR A 88 18.20 -20.25 -5.08
N PRO A 89 18.22 -20.37 -3.73
CA PRO A 89 17.42 -19.51 -2.86
C PRO A 89 17.57 -18.01 -3.19
N ASP A 90 16.51 -17.25 -3.03
CA ASP A 90 16.43 -15.82 -3.28
C ASP A 90 15.84 -15.10 -2.07
N MET A 91 16.27 -13.87 -1.80
CA MET A 91 15.70 -13.01 -0.75
C MET A 91 15.40 -11.58 -1.23
N ASP A 92 15.49 -11.31 -2.54
CA ASP A 92 15.34 -9.95 -3.07
C ASP A 92 13.90 -9.43 -2.97
N VAL A 93 12.92 -10.32 -2.95
CA VAL A 93 11.50 -10.01 -3.00
C VAL A 93 10.78 -10.56 -1.78
N ALA A 94 9.77 -9.83 -1.30
CA ALA A 94 8.91 -10.28 -0.20
C ALA A 94 8.10 -11.53 -0.58
N PRO A 95 7.94 -12.53 0.33
CA PRO A 95 7.54 -13.89 -0.03
C PRO A 95 6.04 -14.11 -0.22
N LEU A 96 5.18 -13.30 0.42
CA LEU A 96 3.77 -13.67 0.62
C LEU A 96 2.98 -13.79 -0.71
N TYR A 97 3.19 -12.86 -1.64
CA TYR A 97 2.47 -12.91 -2.91
C TYR A 97 2.99 -14.03 -3.85
N PRO A 98 4.30 -14.22 -4.07
CA PRO A 98 4.79 -15.39 -4.79
C PRO A 98 4.35 -16.72 -4.18
N TRP A 99 4.31 -16.81 -2.85
CA TRP A 99 3.83 -18.00 -2.14
C TRP A 99 2.34 -18.26 -2.41
N LEU A 100 1.49 -17.22 -2.38
CA LEU A 100 0.07 -17.33 -2.74
C LEU A 100 -0.10 -17.87 -4.15
N VAL A 101 0.62 -17.30 -5.12
CA VAL A 101 0.57 -17.74 -6.52
C VAL A 101 1.08 -19.17 -6.67
N ALA A 102 2.11 -19.58 -5.93
CA ALA A 102 2.61 -20.96 -5.91
C ALA A 102 1.56 -21.95 -5.40
N GLN A 103 0.81 -21.60 -4.34
CA GLN A 103 -0.27 -22.47 -3.85
C GLN A 103 -1.38 -22.63 -4.93
N LEU A 104 -1.73 -21.56 -5.63
CA LEU A 104 -2.68 -21.67 -6.75
C LEU A 104 -2.17 -22.60 -7.85
N MET A 105 -0.90 -22.46 -8.26
CA MET A 105 -0.27 -23.34 -9.26
C MET A 105 -0.23 -24.82 -8.85
N ARG A 106 -0.13 -25.14 -7.56
CA ARG A 106 -0.18 -26.52 -7.03
C ARG A 106 -1.56 -27.15 -7.21
N HIS A 107 -2.62 -26.35 -7.15
CA HIS A 107 -4.00 -26.81 -7.29
C HIS A 107 -4.54 -26.69 -8.73
N ASP A 108 -3.96 -25.80 -9.53
CA ASP A 108 -4.37 -25.53 -10.90
C ASP A 108 -3.18 -25.68 -11.86
N HIS A 109 -3.10 -26.85 -12.49
CA HIS A 109 -2.03 -27.17 -13.45
C HIS A 109 -2.11 -26.32 -14.73
N SER A 110 -3.32 -25.92 -15.16
CA SER A 110 -3.50 -25.07 -16.33
C SER A 110 -2.92 -23.67 -16.12
N LEU A 111 -3.20 -23.06 -14.95
CA LEU A 111 -2.57 -21.81 -14.53
C LEU A 111 -1.04 -21.95 -14.47
N ARG A 112 -0.53 -23.04 -13.89
CA ARG A 112 0.90 -23.28 -13.78
C ARG A 112 1.56 -23.32 -15.16
N ASP A 113 1.00 -24.10 -16.09
CA ASP A 113 1.55 -24.29 -17.45
C ASP A 113 1.49 -22.97 -18.25
N THR A 114 0.39 -22.21 -18.11
CA THR A 114 0.24 -20.86 -18.66
C THR A 114 1.35 -19.92 -18.18
N LEU A 115 1.56 -19.83 -16.87
CA LEU A 115 2.54 -18.94 -16.28
C LEU A 115 3.98 -19.40 -16.53
N ALA A 116 4.25 -20.70 -16.52
CA ALA A 116 5.55 -21.27 -16.87
C ALA A 116 5.92 -20.93 -18.31
N CYS A 117 5.01 -21.16 -19.26
CA CYS A 117 5.20 -20.79 -20.66
C CYS A 117 5.53 -19.29 -20.79
N ALA A 118 4.74 -18.42 -20.14
CA ALA A 118 4.87 -16.97 -20.23
C ALA A 118 6.23 -16.43 -19.76
N VAL A 119 6.91 -17.09 -18.80
CA VAL A 119 8.19 -16.61 -18.25
C VAL A 119 9.42 -17.35 -18.76
N VAL A 120 9.26 -18.57 -19.31
CA VAL A 120 10.39 -19.39 -19.85
C VAL A 120 10.55 -19.19 -21.34
N ARG A 121 9.46 -18.88 -22.06
CA ARG A 121 9.44 -18.71 -23.50
C ARG A 121 10.53 -17.76 -23.99
N ARG A 122 11.25 -18.18 -25.03
CA ARG A 122 12.21 -17.36 -25.74
C ARG A 122 11.50 -16.54 -26.84
N THR A 123 12.09 -15.44 -27.23
CA THR A 123 11.59 -14.58 -28.32
C THR A 123 11.51 -15.28 -29.66
N THR A 124 12.23 -16.39 -29.81
CA THR A 124 12.26 -17.23 -31.02
C THR A 124 11.13 -18.25 -31.12
N ASP A 125 10.40 -18.50 -30.01
CA ASP A 125 9.34 -19.51 -29.97
C ASP A 125 8.07 -18.96 -30.63
N THR A 126 7.58 -19.66 -31.68
CA THR A 126 6.40 -19.24 -32.46
C THR A 126 5.07 -19.70 -31.89
N THR A 127 5.05 -20.79 -31.09
CA THR A 127 3.84 -21.34 -30.48
C THR A 127 3.27 -20.42 -29.41
N PRO A 128 2.01 -19.98 -29.50
CA PRO A 128 1.42 -19.12 -28.46
C PRO A 128 1.31 -19.88 -27.13
N CYS A 129 1.57 -19.18 -26.01
CA CYS A 129 1.32 -19.74 -24.68
C CYS A 129 -0.18 -19.86 -24.42
N PRO A 130 -0.62 -20.88 -23.65
CA PRO A 130 -1.97 -20.91 -23.11
C PRO A 130 -2.31 -19.59 -22.39
N GLN A 131 -3.58 -19.26 -22.32
CA GLN A 131 -4.05 -18.01 -21.68
C GLN A 131 -5.13 -18.31 -20.64
N ASP A 132 -4.84 -19.26 -19.76
CA ASP A 132 -5.72 -19.63 -18.68
C ASP A 132 -5.25 -19.00 -17.35
N TYR A 133 -5.90 -17.92 -16.96
CA TYR A 133 -5.66 -17.17 -15.73
C TYR A 133 -6.85 -17.20 -14.77
N ASP A 134 -7.87 -18.01 -15.05
CA ASP A 134 -9.17 -17.93 -14.41
C ASP A 134 -9.10 -18.08 -12.89
N SER A 135 -8.41 -19.09 -12.39
CA SER A 135 -8.28 -19.32 -10.95
C SER A 135 -7.59 -18.14 -10.23
N LEU A 136 -6.54 -17.58 -10.84
CA LEU A 136 -5.86 -16.40 -10.31
C LEU A 136 -6.77 -15.18 -10.28
N VAL A 137 -7.51 -14.93 -11.36
CA VAL A 137 -8.45 -13.81 -11.48
C VAL A 137 -9.56 -13.94 -10.43
N TRP A 138 -10.14 -15.13 -10.25
CA TRP A 138 -11.19 -15.36 -9.25
C TRP A 138 -10.69 -15.14 -7.81
N VAL A 139 -9.49 -15.60 -7.48
CA VAL A 139 -8.90 -15.35 -6.17
C VAL A 139 -8.64 -13.86 -5.97
N GLN A 140 -8.13 -13.17 -6.99
CA GLN A 140 -7.90 -11.72 -6.91
C GLN A 140 -9.21 -10.92 -6.80
N ILE A 141 -10.27 -11.28 -7.54
CA ILE A 141 -11.61 -10.69 -7.37
C ILE A 141 -12.11 -10.88 -5.93
N THR A 142 -11.93 -12.06 -5.35
CA THR A 142 -12.32 -12.34 -3.96
C THR A 142 -11.56 -11.46 -2.96
N LEU A 143 -10.26 -11.30 -3.13
CA LEU A 143 -9.43 -10.42 -2.31
C LEU A 143 -9.87 -8.94 -2.43
N LEU A 144 -10.20 -8.50 -3.62
CA LEU A 144 -10.66 -7.13 -3.87
C LEU A 144 -12.09 -6.89 -3.36
N MET A 145 -12.96 -7.91 -3.39
CA MET A 145 -14.27 -7.89 -2.72
C MET A 145 -14.11 -7.71 -1.20
N VAL A 146 -13.16 -8.43 -0.59
CA VAL A 146 -12.82 -8.24 0.83
C VAL A 146 -12.36 -6.81 1.08
N THR A 147 -11.56 -6.22 0.17
CA THR A 147 -11.16 -4.81 0.26
C THR A 147 -12.36 -3.88 0.31
N LEU A 148 -13.31 -4.01 -0.62
CA LEU A 148 -14.55 -3.21 -0.66
C LEU A 148 -15.37 -3.34 0.62
N THR A 149 -15.48 -4.55 1.14
CA THR A 149 -16.20 -4.83 2.40
C THR A 149 -15.52 -4.15 3.59
N LEU A 150 -14.18 -4.22 3.67
CA LEU A 150 -13.40 -3.56 4.72
C LEU A 150 -13.47 -2.03 4.62
N LEU A 151 -13.47 -1.46 3.42
CA LEU A 151 -13.65 -0.02 3.21
C LEU A 151 -15.02 0.45 3.71
N TRP A 152 -16.08 -0.27 3.35
CA TRP A 152 -17.44 -0.01 3.84
C TRP A 152 -17.49 -0.09 5.37
N ALA A 153 -16.95 -1.16 5.94
CA ALA A 153 -16.92 -1.37 7.40
C ALA A 153 -16.10 -0.28 8.12
N THR A 154 -14.98 0.13 7.56
CA THR A 154 -14.15 1.23 8.09
C THR A 154 -14.92 2.54 8.14
N ALA A 155 -15.60 2.90 7.05
CA ALA A 155 -16.39 4.12 6.99
C ALA A 155 -17.59 4.06 7.95
N TYR A 156 -18.22 2.89 8.10
CA TYR A 156 -19.29 2.69 9.06
C TYR A 156 -18.80 2.82 10.51
N VAL A 157 -17.71 2.16 10.88
CA VAL A 157 -17.08 2.29 12.20
C VAL A 157 -16.69 3.73 12.49
N TRP A 158 -16.21 4.43 11.47
CA TRP A 158 -15.77 5.82 11.63
C TRP A 158 -16.90 6.80 11.89
N THR A 159 -18.03 6.64 11.21
CA THR A 159 -19.13 7.63 11.20
C THR A 159 -20.41 7.16 11.88
N ALA A 160 -20.55 5.86 12.14
CA ALA A 160 -21.79 5.18 12.55
C ALA A 160 -22.98 5.42 11.59
N ARG A 161 -22.73 5.71 10.29
CA ARG A 161 -23.74 6.08 9.30
C ARG A 161 -23.63 5.25 8.03
N LEU A 162 -24.70 4.58 7.70
CA LEU A 162 -24.79 3.73 6.51
C LEU A 162 -24.55 4.52 5.22
N LEU A 163 -25.09 5.74 5.11
CA LEU A 163 -24.91 6.58 3.92
C LEU A 163 -23.41 6.87 3.65
N CYS A 164 -22.63 7.16 4.70
CA CYS A 164 -21.20 7.38 4.57
C CYS A 164 -20.47 6.09 4.15
N ALA A 165 -20.85 4.96 4.72
CA ALA A 165 -20.27 3.66 4.38
C ALA A 165 -20.54 3.28 2.91
N TRP A 166 -21.76 3.42 2.43
CA TRP A 166 -22.10 3.19 1.03
C TRP A 166 -21.44 4.18 0.09
N ALA A 167 -21.33 5.45 0.46
CA ALA A 167 -20.64 6.45 -0.34
C ALA A 167 -19.13 6.11 -0.48
N ALA A 168 -18.46 5.72 0.60
CA ALA A 168 -17.06 5.29 0.56
C ALA A 168 -16.86 4.05 -0.34
N TRP A 169 -17.78 3.09 -0.26
CA TRP A 169 -17.77 1.90 -1.10
C TRP A 169 -17.94 2.23 -2.59
N LEU A 170 -18.94 3.06 -2.93
CA LEU A 170 -19.19 3.50 -4.31
C LEU A 170 -18.01 4.25 -4.89
N VAL A 171 -17.39 5.15 -4.12
CA VAL A 171 -16.23 5.92 -4.54
C VAL A 171 -15.04 4.99 -4.79
N ALA A 172 -14.77 4.03 -3.91
CA ALA A 172 -13.70 3.07 -4.09
C ALA A 172 -13.89 2.24 -5.37
N LEU A 173 -15.11 1.80 -5.65
CA LEU A 173 -15.44 1.07 -6.87
C LEU A 173 -15.30 1.95 -8.11
N ALA A 174 -15.86 3.17 -8.09
CA ALA A 174 -15.82 4.12 -9.19
C ALA A 174 -14.40 4.62 -9.51
N SER A 175 -13.46 4.53 -8.55
CA SER A 175 -12.06 4.91 -8.77
C SER A 175 -11.36 4.07 -9.84
N GLY A 176 -11.87 2.90 -10.17
CA GLY A 176 -11.29 1.97 -11.15
C GLY A 176 -9.99 1.29 -10.69
N VAL A 177 -9.49 1.58 -9.49
CA VAL A 177 -8.25 1.02 -8.93
C VAL A 177 -8.36 -0.48 -8.71
N LEU A 178 -9.48 -0.93 -8.16
CA LEU A 178 -9.64 -2.34 -7.79
C LEU A 178 -9.63 -3.28 -9.00
N PRO A 179 -10.48 -3.07 -10.04
CA PRO A 179 -10.49 -3.98 -11.19
C PRO A 179 -9.20 -3.93 -12.00
N GLU A 180 -8.36 -2.88 -11.88
CA GLU A 180 -7.04 -2.84 -12.51
C GLU A 180 -6.12 -3.95 -12.02
N PHE A 181 -6.23 -4.32 -10.73
CA PHE A 181 -5.36 -5.34 -10.12
C PHE A 181 -5.97 -6.74 -10.09
N ALA A 182 -7.17 -6.94 -10.61
CA ALA A 182 -7.79 -8.26 -10.66
C ALA A 182 -7.20 -9.16 -11.77
N SER A 183 -6.71 -8.58 -12.86
CA SER A 183 -6.23 -9.32 -14.05
C SER A 183 -4.70 -9.27 -14.23
N VAL A 184 -3.95 -8.80 -13.25
CA VAL A 184 -2.48 -8.69 -13.32
C VAL A 184 -1.81 -9.44 -12.18
N VAL A 185 -0.64 -10.04 -12.45
CA VAL A 185 0.15 -10.77 -11.43
C VAL A 185 0.99 -9.79 -10.65
N LEU A 186 0.37 -9.07 -9.72
CA LEU A 186 1.03 -8.02 -8.92
C LEU A 186 0.63 -8.09 -7.44
N THR A 187 1.53 -7.65 -6.58
CA THR A 187 1.34 -7.64 -5.11
C THR A 187 0.18 -6.77 -4.64
N GLU A 188 -0.31 -5.87 -5.49
CA GLU A 188 -1.39 -4.92 -5.21
C GLU A 188 -2.69 -5.64 -4.86
N ALA A 189 -2.99 -6.75 -5.53
CA ALA A 189 -4.18 -7.56 -5.26
C ALA A 189 -4.24 -8.07 -3.81
N LEU A 190 -3.07 -8.34 -3.19
CA LEU A 190 -2.96 -8.75 -1.79
C LEU A 190 -2.73 -7.57 -0.84
N THR A 191 -2.04 -6.52 -1.30
CA THR A 191 -1.79 -5.30 -0.51
C THR A 191 -3.08 -4.57 -0.16
N LEU A 192 -4.05 -4.54 -1.08
CA LEU A 192 -5.32 -3.83 -0.89
C LEU A 192 -6.17 -4.40 0.26
N PRO A 193 -6.49 -5.71 0.31
CA PRO A 193 -7.26 -6.25 1.43
C PRO A 193 -6.51 -6.19 2.75
N LEU A 194 -5.19 -6.42 2.77
CA LEU A 194 -4.39 -6.31 3.98
C LEU A 194 -4.29 -4.86 4.46
N GLY A 195 -4.14 -3.89 3.56
CA GLY A 195 -4.17 -2.45 3.86
C GLY A 195 -5.55 -2.00 4.35
N GLY A 196 -6.62 -2.53 3.76
CA GLY A 196 -7.99 -2.34 4.24
C GLY A 196 -8.19 -2.88 5.65
N LEU A 197 -7.70 -4.11 5.93
CA LEU A 197 -7.76 -4.74 7.24
C LEU A 197 -6.98 -3.95 8.30
N PHE A 198 -5.77 -3.51 7.96
CA PHE A 198 -4.95 -2.66 8.81
C PHE A 198 -5.68 -1.35 9.17
N THR A 199 -6.21 -0.64 8.17
CA THR A 199 -6.93 0.62 8.37
C THR A 199 -8.23 0.43 9.17
N PHE A 200 -8.97 -0.65 8.90
CA PHE A 200 -10.17 -1.03 9.65
C PHE A 200 -9.86 -1.29 11.12
N ALA A 201 -8.81 -2.07 11.40
CA ALA A 201 -8.38 -2.38 12.75
C ALA A 201 -7.93 -1.12 13.51
N LEU A 202 -7.20 -0.21 12.86
CA LEU A 202 -6.85 1.09 13.43
C LEU A 202 -8.09 1.94 13.71
N ALA A 203 -9.06 1.99 12.80
CA ALA A 203 -10.31 2.72 13.00
C ALA A 203 -11.11 2.17 14.20
N LEU A 204 -11.15 0.84 14.33
CA LEU A 204 -11.76 0.19 15.51
C LEU A 204 -11.05 0.58 16.80
N TYR A 205 -9.70 0.54 16.82
CA TYR A 205 -8.93 0.90 18.00
C TYR A 205 -9.16 2.36 18.40
N ILE A 206 -9.12 3.29 17.45
CA ILE A 206 -9.33 4.73 17.69
C ILE A 206 -10.74 4.97 18.23
N LYS A 207 -11.78 4.31 17.68
CA LYS A 207 -13.19 4.55 18.05
C LYS A 207 -13.64 3.77 19.28
N ARG A 208 -13.04 2.63 19.60
CA ARG A 208 -13.41 1.81 20.77
C ARG A 208 -12.55 2.08 22.01
N HIS A 209 -11.74 3.14 22.02
CA HIS A 209 -10.98 3.65 23.16
C HIS A 209 -10.41 2.57 24.10
N GLY A 210 -9.39 1.83 23.65
CA GLY A 210 -8.56 1.03 24.56
C GLY A 210 -8.78 -0.47 24.54
N THR A 211 -9.56 -1.04 23.63
CA THR A 211 -9.60 -2.49 23.44
C THR A 211 -8.33 -2.95 22.71
N ALA A 212 -7.64 -3.97 23.24
CA ALA A 212 -6.35 -4.41 22.70
C ALA A 212 -6.45 -5.25 21.41
N TRP A 213 -7.54 -6.02 21.22
CA TRP A 213 -7.66 -6.96 20.10
C TRP A 213 -7.56 -6.30 18.71
N PRO A 214 -8.04 -5.06 18.46
CA PRO A 214 -7.81 -4.42 17.15
C PRO A 214 -6.34 -4.14 16.87
N LEU A 215 -5.52 -3.92 17.93
CA LEU A 215 -4.07 -3.76 17.76
C LEU A 215 -3.39 -5.06 17.35
N LEU A 216 -3.84 -6.22 17.87
CA LEU A 216 -3.35 -7.52 17.44
C LEU A 216 -3.67 -7.74 15.95
N LEU A 217 -4.89 -7.41 15.54
CA LEU A 217 -5.31 -7.50 14.15
C LEU A 217 -4.52 -6.53 13.24
N ALA A 218 -4.33 -5.27 13.68
CA ALA A 218 -3.52 -4.29 12.96
C ALA A 218 -2.05 -4.74 12.84
N GLY A 219 -1.48 -5.29 13.92
CA GLY A 219 -0.12 -5.82 13.93
C GLY A 219 0.03 -7.01 12.97
N ALA A 220 -0.89 -7.96 13.01
CA ALA A 220 -0.88 -9.10 12.08
C ALA A 220 -0.99 -8.62 10.61
N ALA A 221 -1.92 -7.70 10.32
CA ALA A 221 -2.07 -7.13 8.99
C ALA A 221 -0.81 -6.38 8.53
N LEU A 222 -0.15 -5.61 9.43
CA LEU A 222 1.10 -4.90 9.12
C LEU A 222 2.25 -5.87 8.84
N GLY A 223 2.37 -6.95 9.61
CA GLY A 223 3.36 -8.01 9.38
C GLY A 223 3.16 -8.70 8.02
N LEU A 224 1.91 -9.07 7.67
CA LEU A 224 1.58 -9.63 6.36
C LEU A 224 1.81 -8.62 5.22
N LEU A 225 1.52 -7.34 5.43
CA LEU A 225 1.85 -6.27 4.49
C LEU A 225 3.36 -6.18 4.27
N ALA A 226 4.19 -6.27 5.32
CA ALA A 226 5.64 -6.27 5.20
C ALA A 226 6.14 -7.50 4.40
N LEU A 227 5.54 -8.69 4.63
CA LEU A 227 5.81 -9.90 3.84
C LEU A 227 5.25 -9.83 2.40
N THR A 228 4.42 -8.84 2.07
CA THR A 228 3.93 -8.59 0.71
C THR A 228 4.79 -7.55 -0.01
N ARG A 229 5.17 -6.47 0.67
CA ARG A 229 5.97 -5.37 0.12
C ARG A 229 6.94 -4.82 1.16
N PRO A 230 8.25 -4.78 0.88
CA PRO A 230 9.27 -4.33 1.85
C PRO A 230 9.07 -2.90 2.38
N SER A 231 8.33 -2.05 1.67
CA SER A 231 8.04 -0.68 2.14
C SER A 231 7.29 -0.65 3.48
N PHE A 232 6.45 -1.63 3.77
CA PHE A 232 5.74 -1.72 5.05
C PHE A 232 6.64 -2.13 6.22
N TRP A 233 7.78 -2.75 5.94
CA TRP A 233 8.81 -2.98 6.95
C TRP A 233 9.31 -1.68 7.57
N TYR A 234 9.49 -0.65 6.76
CA TYR A 234 9.91 0.67 7.27
C TYR A 234 8.80 1.35 8.06
N LEU A 235 7.52 1.12 7.75
CA LEU A 235 6.42 1.58 8.60
C LEU A 235 6.43 0.86 9.94
N LEU A 236 6.72 -0.45 9.98
CA LEU A 236 6.88 -1.21 11.22
C LEU A 236 8.03 -0.67 12.06
N LEU A 237 9.21 -0.47 11.47
CA LEU A 237 10.38 0.08 12.17
C LEU A 237 10.10 1.49 12.72
N ALA A 238 9.49 2.36 11.92
CA ALA A 238 9.09 3.70 12.36
C ALA A 238 8.07 3.65 13.50
N SER A 239 7.11 2.72 13.43
CA SER A 239 6.11 2.52 14.50
C SER A 239 6.76 2.05 15.81
N LEU A 240 7.71 1.12 15.75
CA LEU A 240 8.47 0.65 16.92
C LEU A 240 9.34 1.76 17.52
N SER A 241 10.06 2.52 16.67
CA SER A 241 10.87 3.65 17.11
C SER A 241 10.03 4.72 17.81
N LEU A 242 8.88 5.06 17.20
CA LEU A 242 7.92 6.00 17.80
C LEU A 242 7.33 5.45 19.10
N ALA A 243 7.02 4.15 19.18
CA ALA A 243 6.52 3.51 20.38
C ALA A 243 7.49 3.66 21.55
N LEU A 244 8.78 3.36 21.30
CA LEU A 244 9.85 3.51 22.30
C LEU A 244 9.97 4.96 22.79
N LEU A 245 9.97 5.93 21.85
CA LEU A 245 9.99 7.35 22.19
C LEU A 245 8.77 7.75 23.06
N LEU A 246 7.56 7.33 22.67
CA LEU A 246 6.34 7.70 23.38
C LEU A 246 6.22 7.06 24.77
N ILE A 247 6.82 5.88 24.99
CA ILE A 247 6.84 5.23 26.31
C ILE A 247 7.61 6.06 27.35
N TRP A 248 8.67 6.74 26.93
CA TRP A 248 9.44 7.64 27.79
C TRP A 248 8.69 8.94 28.16
N LEU A 249 7.66 9.31 27.40
CA LEU A 249 6.86 10.50 27.67
C LEU A 249 5.63 10.15 28.53
N PRO A 250 5.52 10.55 29.81
CA PRO A 250 4.46 10.10 30.72
C PRO A 250 3.05 10.31 30.16
N ARG A 251 2.82 11.44 29.49
CA ARG A 251 1.54 11.80 28.86
C ARG A 251 1.15 10.86 27.72
N TRP A 252 2.12 10.23 27.03
CA TRP A 252 1.92 9.43 25.82
C TRP A 252 2.18 7.94 26.03
N ARG A 253 2.58 7.52 27.25
CA ARG A 253 3.02 6.16 27.57
C ARG A 253 2.02 5.07 27.14
N ARG A 254 0.71 5.30 27.36
CA ARG A 254 -0.33 4.35 26.93
C ARG A 254 -0.38 4.17 25.42
N ARG A 255 -0.21 5.26 24.66
CA ARG A 255 -0.16 5.20 23.18
C ARG A 255 1.12 4.53 22.69
N GLY A 256 2.25 4.79 23.36
CA GLY A 256 3.50 4.09 23.10
C GLY A 256 3.37 2.58 23.32
N ALA A 257 2.78 2.15 24.44
CA ALA A 257 2.54 0.74 24.73
C ALA A 257 1.59 0.08 23.69
N ALA A 258 0.56 0.79 23.21
CA ALA A 258 -0.32 0.31 22.15
C ALA A 258 0.42 0.12 20.81
N LEU A 259 1.23 1.10 20.41
CA LEU A 259 2.07 0.98 19.21
C LEU A 259 3.12 -0.12 19.33
N LEU A 260 3.71 -0.30 20.52
CA LEU A 260 4.65 -1.38 20.79
C LEU A 260 3.99 -2.74 20.65
N LEU A 261 2.80 -2.94 21.22
CA LEU A 261 2.03 -4.19 21.09
C LEU A 261 1.76 -4.50 19.61
N MET A 262 1.26 -3.54 18.86
CA MET A 262 1.03 -3.69 17.40
C MET A 262 2.33 -4.05 16.67
N GLY A 263 3.42 -3.35 16.97
CA GLY A 263 4.73 -3.58 16.35
C GLY A 263 5.32 -4.95 16.70
N LEU A 264 5.19 -5.41 17.93
CA LEU A 264 5.65 -6.75 18.36
C LEU A 264 4.87 -7.87 17.65
N VAL A 265 3.57 -7.73 17.48
CA VAL A 265 2.77 -8.69 16.71
C VAL A 265 3.21 -8.71 15.25
N ALA A 266 3.42 -7.54 14.63
CA ALA A 266 3.91 -7.46 13.26
C ALA A 266 5.32 -8.07 13.12
N ALA A 267 6.21 -7.83 14.07
CA ALA A 267 7.54 -8.43 14.11
C ALA A 267 7.46 -9.97 14.24
N ALA A 268 6.58 -10.48 15.10
CA ALA A 268 6.35 -11.93 15.24
C ALA A 268 5.87 -12.58 13.94
N VAL A 269 4.99 -11.92 13.18
CA VAL A 269 4.53 -12.41 11.87
C VAL A 269 5.66 -12.43 10.83
N THR A 270 6.58 -11.47 10.87
CA THR A 270 7.71 -11.42 9.93
C THR A 270 8.89 -12.30 10.34
N LEU A 271 8.96 -12.70 11.61
CA LEU A 271 10.10 -13.40 12.19
C LEU A 271 10.49 -14.70 11.46
N PRO A 272 9.56 -15.60 11.07
CA PRO A 272 9.93 -16.82 10.36
C PRO A 272 10.72 -16.55 9.08
N TRP A 273 10.34 -15.51 8.33
CA TRP A 273 11.05 -15.11 7.13
C TRP A 273 12.42 -14.50 7.40
N LEU A 274 12.53 -13.68 8.44
CA LEU A 274 13.80 -13.10 8.87
C LEU A 274 14.79 -14.18 9.33
N VAL A 275 14.31 -15.17 10.08
CA VAL A 275 15.12 -16.34 10.52
C VAL A 275 15.58 -17.15 9.31
N ARG A 276 14.68 -17.46 8.37
CA ARG A 276 15.04 -18.14 7.12
C ARG A 276 16.16 -17.38 6.39
N ASN A 277 16.04 -16.05 6.23
CA ASN A 277 17.04 -15.25 5.55
C ASN A 277 18.38 -15.20 6.32
N GLN A 278 18.34 -15.22 7.66
CA GLN A 278 19.53 -15.34 8.47
C GLN A 278 20.24 -16.68 8.25
N LEU A 279 19.49 -17.79 8.19
CA LEU A 279 20.05 -19.13 8.02
C LEU A 279 20.62 -19.35 6.60
N GLU A 280 19.90 -18.90 5.58
CA GLU A 280 20.27 -19.12 4.17
C GLU A 280 21.33 -18.15 3.65
N PHE A 281 21.31 -16.88 4.11
CA PHE A 281 22.14 -15.80 3.56
C PHE A 281 23.04 -15.11 4.58
N GLY A 282 22.96 -15.47 5.87
CA GLY A 282 23.65 -14.77 6.95
C GLY A 282 23.15 -13.33 7.18
N ARG A 283 21.92 -13.00 6.76
CA ARG A 283 21.37 -11.65 6.84
C ARG A 283 19.99 -11.63 7.50
N PHE A 284 19.90 -10.98 8.66
CA PHE A 284 18.63 -10.77 9.35
C PHE A 284 17.88 -9.57 8.72
N ALA A 285 17.34 -9.76 7.52
CA ALA A 285 16.69 -8.72 6.73
C ALA A 285 15.48 -9.30 5.96
N LEU A 286 14.49 -8.45 5.67
CA LEU A 286 13.28 -8.84 4.94
C LEU A 286 13.58 -9.10 3.45
N SER A 287 14.51 -8.36 2.87
CA SER A 287 14.92 -8.47 1.47
C SER A 287 16.38 -8.14 1.27
N GLY A 288 16.95 -8.51 0.12
CA GLY A 288 18.39 -8.49 -0.18
C GLY A 288 19.07 -7.13 -0.28
N GLY A 289 18.39 -6.02 -0.03
CA GLY A 289 18.99 -4.68 -0.02
C GLY A 289 19.35 -4.09 -1.38
N ASP A 290 19.73 -4.91 -2.37
CA ASP A 290 20.08 -4.47 -3.73
C ASP A 290 18.93 -3.75 -4.44
N TYR A 291 17.70 -4.19 -4.19
CA TYR A 291 16.50 -3.53 -4.71
C TYR A 291 16.31 -2.12 -4.14
N GLY A 292 16.62 -1.93 -2.86
CA GLY A 292 16.56 -0.63 -2.18
C GLY A 292 17.57 0.36 -2.75
N GLY A 293 18.81 -0.08 -2.95
CA GLY A 293 19.88 0.71 -3.57
C GLY A 293 19.52 1.13 -4.99
N ARG A 294 19.04 0.20 -5.81
CA ARG A 294 18.60 0.46 -7.19
C ARG A 294 17.45 1.48 -7.25
N SER A 295 16.45 1.31 -6.40
CA SER A 295 15.32 2.25 -6.32
C SER A 295 15.76 3.64 -5.90
N LEU A 296 16.69 3.73 -4.94
CA LEU A 296 17.25 5.00 -4.48
C LEU A 296 18.09 5.66 -5.59
N THR A 297 18.99 4.93 -6.27
CA THR A 297 19.76 5.45 -7.42
C THR A 297 18.86 6.03 -8.49
N GLN A 298 17.80 5.30 -8.86
CA GLN A 298 16.82 5.77 -9.84
C GLN A 298 16.12 7.05 -9.36
N ARG A 299 15.73 7.12 -8.10
CA ARG A 299 15.06 8.26 -7.49
C ARG A 299 15.96 9.49 -7.40
N LEU A 300 17.26 9.32 -7.14
CA LEU A 300 18.21 10.42 -6.96
C LEU A 300 18.35 11.30 -8.21
N ALA A 301 18.04 10.79 -9.42
CA ALA A 301 17.99 11.63 -10.63
C ALA A 301 17.02 12.82 -10.51
N TYR A 302 15.97 12.71 -9.69
CA TYR A 302 15.03 13.80 -9.46
C TYR A 302 15.59 14.93 -8.56
N ASN A 303 16.72 14.71 -7.88
CA ASN A 303 17.39 15.77 -7.11
C ASN A 303 17.95 16.88 -8.00
N ASP A 304 18.16 16.59 -9.31
CA ASP A 304 18.62 17.56 -10.33
C ASP A 304 17.49 18.45 -10.86
N MET A 305 16.28 18.33 -10.28
CA MET A 305 15.12 19.18 -10.62
C MET A 305 15.37 20.62 -10.25
N SER A 306 15.27 21.55 -11.20
CA SER A 306 15.36 22.99 -10.98
C SER A 306 14.15 23.51 -10.18
N LEU A 307 14.22 24.76 -9.70
CA LEU A 307 13.08 25.39 -9.01
C LEU A 307 11.87 25.57 -9.93
N ILE A 308 12.11 25.86 -11.20
CA ILE A 308 11.06 26.04 -12.20
C ILE A 308 10.36 24.70 -12.47
N GLU A 309 11.13 23.63 -12.66
CA GLU A 309 10.59 22.27 -12.84
C GLU A 309 9.86 21.78 -11.58
N PHE A 310 10.36 22.13 -10.39
CA PHE A 310 9.67 21.83 -9.13
C PHE A 310 8.29 22.49 -9.08
N GLY A 311 8.19 23.76 -9.42
CA GLY A 311 6.89 24.46 -9.49
C GLY A 311 5.98 23.84 -10.55
N ALA A 312 6.51 23.55 -11.73
CA ALA A 312 5.77 22.95 -12.84
C ALA A 312 5.26 21.52 -12.49
N ALA A 313 5.97 20.77 -11.65
CA ALA A 313 5.59 19.41 -11.25
C ALA A 313 4.21 19.36 -10.58
N PHE A 314 3.83 20.38 -9.80
CA PHE A 314 2.52 20.44 -9.15
C PHE A 314 1.35 20.63 -10.13
N VAL A 315 1.62 21.16 -11.30
CA VAL A 315 0.64 21.28 -12.39
C VAL A 315 0.72 20.05 -13.30
N TYR A 316 1.92 19.70 -13.76
CA TYR A 316 2.14 18.63 -14.73
C TYR A 316 1.66 17.26 -14.23
N TRP A 317 1.82 16.96 -12.95
CA TRP A 317 1.41 15.68 -12.35
C TRP A 317 -0.01 15.69 -11.76
N LEU A 318 -0.81 16.71 -12.03
CA LEU A 318 -2.25 16.57 -11.77
C LEU A 318 -2.84 15.44 -12.61
N PRO A 319 -3.72 14.61 -12.02
CA PRO A 319 -4.22 13.43 -12.70
C PRO A 319 -5.09 13.78 -13.91
N ASP A 320 -4.99 12.96 -14.96
CA ASP A 320 -5.80 13.00 -16.18
C ASP A 320 -5.64 14.24 -17.09
N PHE A 321 -5.41 15.41 -16.54
CA PHE A 321 -5.36 16.67 -17.29
C PHE A 321 -4.10 17.52 -17.06
N GLY A 322 -3.23 17.14 -16.13
CA GLY A 322 -2.10 17.98 -15.71
C GLY A 322 -1.08 18.24 -16.79
N ASP A 323 -0.78 17.24 -17.61
CA ASP A 323 0.12 17.37 -18.77
C ASP A 323 -0.43 18.30 -19.85
N SER A 324 -1.75 18.28 -20.10
CA SER A 324 -2.45 19.16 -21.02
C SER A 324 -2.46 20.60 -20.49
N LEU A 325 -2.68 20.77 -19.18
CA LEU A 325 -2.65 22.06 -18.51
C LEU A 325 -1.25 22.67 -18.56
N ALA A 326 -0.21 21.87 -18.26
CA ALA A 326 1.17 22.33 -18.34
C ALA A 326 1.56 22.77 -19.76
N ARG A 327 1.18 22.00 -20.78
CA ARG A 327 1.41 22.35 -22.20
C ARG A 327 0.75 23.69 -22.58
N LYS A 328 -0.39 24.02 -22.00
CA LYS A 328 -1.13 25.25 -22.30
C LYS A 328 -0.56 26.48 -21.61
N PHE A 329 -0.06 26.36 -20.39
CA PHE A 329 0.25 27.50 -19.54
C PHE A 329 1.73 27.62 -19.14
N LEU A 330 2.55 26.58 -19.37
CA LEU A 330 3.94 26.55 -18.95
C LEU A 330 4.91 26.42 -20.15
N PRO A 331 6.11 27.02 -20.09
CA PRO A 331 7.11 26.80 -21.12
C PRO A 331 7.62 25.36 -21.11
N PRO A 332 7.87 24.74 -22.29
CA PRO A 332 8.33 23.35 -22.40
C PRO A 332 9.56 23.03 -21.55
N SER A 333 10.50 23.96 -21.40
CA SER A 333 11.71 23.81 -20.59
C SER A 333 11.42 23.51 -19.10
N SER A 334 10.22 23.83 -18.61
CA SER A 334 9.84 23.63 -17.21
C SER A 334 9.26 22.26 -16.92
N TYR A 335 8.72 21.52 -17.90
CA TYR A 335 8.02 20.25 -17.63
C TYR A 335 8.46 19.05 -18.50
N VAL A 336 9.17 19.28 -19.62
CA VAL A 336 9.53 18.18 -20.55
C VAL A 336 10.30 17.07 -19.84
N ARG A 337 11.19 17.39 -18.90
CA ARG A 337 11.95 16.38 -18.13
C ARG A 337 11.12 15.65 -17.06
N LEU A 338 9.91 16.12 -16.74
CA LEU A 338 8.98 15.47 -15.81
C LEU A 338 8.26 14.28 -16.43
N GLY A 339 8.21 14.21 -17.78
CA GLY A 339 7.55 13.14 -18.52
C GLY A 339 8.23 11.79 -18.33
N TRP A 340 7.42 10.74 -18.19
CA TRP A 340 7.89 9.37 -17.95
C TRP A 340 8.64 8.78 -19.15
N ASP A 341 8.15 9.04 -20.36
CA ASP A 341 8.68 8.46 -21.61
C ASP A 341 9.77 9.32 -22.26
N ASN A 342 10.01 10.51 -21.74
CA ASN A 342 11.04 11.39 -22.28
C ASN A 342 12.45 10.78 -22.08
N PRO A 343 13.25 10.58 -23.13
CA PRO A 343 14.61 10.06 -23.03
C PRO A 343 15.53 10.88 -22.12
N ARG A 344 15.33 12.20 -22.08
CA ARG A 344 16.06 13.15 -21.22
C ARG A 344 15.35 13.39 -19.86
N GLY A 345 14.23 12.71 -19.60
CA GLY A 345 13.46 12.85 -18.36
C GLY A 345 14.16 12.21 -17.16
N PHE A 346 13.84 12.69 -15.97
CA PHE A 346 14.43 12.21 -14.71
C PHE A 346 14.27 10.71 -14.52
N TYR A 347 13.13 10.14 -14.90
CA TYR A 347 12.90 8.70 -14.81
C TYR A 347 13.89 7.92 -15.67
N ARG A 348 14.03 8.28 -16.96
CA ARG A 348 14.93 7.58 -17.88
C ARG A 348 16.40 7.78 -17.52
N GLN A 349 16.78 8.95 -17.05
CA GLN A 349 18.12 9.21 -16.51
C GLN A 349 18.39 8.34 -15.28
N GLY A 350 17.43 8.22 -14.36
CA GLY A 350 17.56 7.36 -13.18
C GLY A 350 17.70 5.88 -13.55
N VAL A 351 16.93 5.40 -14.53
CA VAL A 351 17.07 4.03 -15.07
C VAL A 351 18.44 3.82 -15.70
N ALA A 352 18.95 4.80 -16.45
CA ALA A 352 20.27 4.72 -17.07
C ALA A 352 21.39 4.65 -16.00
N ARG A 353 21.34 5.50 -14.97
CA ARG A 353 22.27 5.45 -13.82
C ARG A 353 22.22 4.08 -13.13
N MET A 354 21.03 3.61 -12.80
CA MET A 354 20.85 2.29 -12.17
C MET A 354 21.45 1.16 -13.03
N ARG A 355 21.27 1.19 -14.35
CA ARG A 355 21.85 0.18 -15.26
C ARG A 355 23.37 0.28 -15.33
N ALA A 356 23.92 1.48 -15.39
CA ALA A 356 25.36 1.71 -15.40
C ALA A 356 26.00 1.15 -14.11
N ASP A 357 25.42 1.40 -12.94
CA ASP A 357 25.87 0.85 -11.66
C ASP A 357 25.85 -0.69 -11.66
N MET A 358 24.81 -1.30 -12.24
CA MET A 358 24.70 -2.75 -12.37
C MET A 358 25.81 -3.34 -13.26
N HIS A 359 26.15 -2.69 -14.37
CA HIS A 359 27.20 -3.16 -15.29
C HIS A 359 28.61 -2.97 -14.71
N ALA A 360 28.83 -1.92 -13.92
CA ALA A 360 30.10 -1.67 -13.27
C ALA A 360 30.39 -2.60 -12.09
N GLY A 361 29.49 -3.55 -11.77
CA GLY A 361 29.62 -4.36 -10.55
C GLY A 361 29.48 -3.55 -9.25
N ALA A 362 29.22 -2.25 -9.37
CA ALA A 362 29.01 -1.31 -8.27
C ALA A 362 27.62 -1.46 -7.61
N VAL A 363 26.98 -2.60 -7.80
CA VAL A 363 25.68 -2.96 -7.20
C VAL A 363 25.70 -2.94 -5.67
N LYS A 364 26.88 -2.81 -5.13
CA LYS A 364 27.14 -2.49 -3.72
C LYS A 364 27.39 -0.99 -3.49
N SER A 365 26.82 -0.09 -4.29
CA SER A 365 26.69 1.27 -3.79
C SER A 365 25.81 1.16 -2.55
N GLU A 366 26.48 1.00 -1.44
CA GLU A 366 25.87 0.84 -0.13
C GLU A 366 24.87 1.97 -0.02
N VAL A 367 23.62 1.63 0.26
CA VAL A 367 22.55 2.63 0.51
C VAL A 367 23.07 3.73 1.43
N ALA A 368 23.95 3.39 2.38
CA ALA A 368 24.64 4.31 3.27
C ALA A 368 25.49 5.35 2.52
N THR A 369 26.26 4.95 1.50
CA THR A 369 27.07 5.86 0.68
C THR A 369 26.18 6.80 -0.13
N LEU A 370 25.14 6.28 -0.80
CA LEU A 370 24.16 7.10 -1.52
C LEU A 370 23.46 8.11 -0.61
N LEU A 371 23.08 7.69 0.59
CA LEU A 371 22.47 8.58 1.58
C LEU A 371 23.44 9.68 1.98
N ARG A 372 24.70 9.36 2.29
CA ARG A 372 25.69 10.34 2.73
C ARG A 372 26.05 11.32 1.61
N GLU A 373 26.34 10.82 0.42
CA GLU A 373 26.86 11.63 -0.69
C GLU A 373 25.80 12.41 -1.44
N GLN A 374 24.59 11.87 -1.57
CA GLN A 374 23.55 12.45 -2.43
C GLN A 374 22.37 13.04 -1.63
N VAL A 375 22.12 12.56 -0.43
CA VAL A 375 20.99 13.03 0.40
C VAL A 375 21.49 14.02 1.44
N TRP A 376 22.44 13.62 2.27
CA TRP A 376 22.95 14.48 3.37
C TRP A 376 23.79 15.66 2.88
N SER A 377 24.51 15.53 1.77
CA SER A 377 25.24 16.65 1.16
C SER A 377 24.31 17.69 0.53
N HIS A 378 23.10 17.28 0.09
CA HIS A 378 22.14 18.17 -0.59
C HIS A 378 20.70 17.98 -0.05
N PRO A 379 20.46 18.15 1.27
CA PRO A 379 19.18 17.79 1.90
C PRO A 379 17.99 18.59 1.35
N ILE A 380 18.19 19.86 1.00
CA ILE A 380 17.12 20.72 0.46
C ILE A 380 16.70 20.25 -0.95
N ARG A 381 17.65 19.84 -1.80
CA ARG A 381 17.32 19.28 -3.13
C ARG A 381 16.54 17.99 -2.99
N HIS A 382 16.99 17.13 -2.07
CA HIS A 382 16.31 15.86 -1.80
C HIS A 382 14.90 16.08 -1.24
N ALA A 383 14.72 16.94 -0.25
CA ALA A 383 13.42 17.29 0.33
C ALA A 383 12.45 17.86 -0.71
N ARG A 384 12.93 18.79 -1.54
CA ARG A 384 12.15 19.38 -2.63
C ARG A 384 11.66 18.32 -3.61
N ALA A 385 12.56 17.46 -4.12
CA ALA A 385 12.17 16.38 -5.02
C ALA A 385 11.23 15.38 -4.33
N THR A 386 11.39 15.12 -3.03
CA THR A 386 10.50 14.28 -2.23
C THR A 386 9.08 14.85 -2.19
N LEU A 387 8.92 16.14 -1.95
CA LEU A 387 7.59 16.78 -1.95
C LEU A 387 6.89 16.69 -3.31
N ALA A 388 7.62 16.96 -4.40
CA ALA A 388 7.08 16.84 -5.75
C ALA A 388 6.67 15.39 -6.09
N LEU A 389 7.49 14.40 -5.72
CA LEU A 389 7.18 12.98 -5.92
C LEU A 389 6.05 12.49 -5.00
N ALA A 390 5.94 12.99 -3.77
CA ALA A 390 4.80 12.71 -2.89
C ALA A 390 3.50 13.24 -3.51
N TRP A 391 3.51 14.48 -4.02
CA TRP A 391 2.38 15.04 -4.77
C TRP A 391 1.94 14.14 -5.92
N ARG A 392 2.90 13.66 -6.74
CA ARG A 392 2.60 12.69 -7.80
C ARG A 392 1.99 11.40 -7.26
N GLY A 393 2.48 10.90 -6.14
CA GLY A 393 2.10 9.60 -5.57
C GLY A 393 0.73 9.55 -4.88
N ILE A 394 0.13 10.70 -4.52
CA ILE A 394 -1.12 10.72 -3.74
C ILE A 394 -2.39 10.48 -4.58
N PHE A 395 -2.31 10.60 -5.91
CA PHE A 395 -3.49 10.55 -6.81
C PHE A 395 -3.89 9.12 -7.17
N ILE A 396 -4.23 8.32 -6.17
CA ILE A 396 -4.73 6.96 -6.37
C ILE A 396 -6.12 7.01 -7.00
N GLY A 397 -6.29 6.30 -8.12
CA GLY A 397 -7.53 6.37 -8.90
C GLY A 397 -7.69 7.71 -9.63
N LYS A 398 -6.57 8.35 -9.94
CA LYS A 398 -6.51 9.55 -10.80
C LYS A 398 -7.32 10.72 -10.21
N ILE A 399 -8.33 11.22 -10.94
CA ILE A 399 -9.19 12.33 -10.48
C ILE A 399 -9.89 12.02 -9.14
N TRP A 400 -10.24 10.77 -8.87
CA TRP A 400 -10.82 10.37 -7.59
C TRP A 400 -9.83 10.54 -6.43
N GLY A 401 -8.53 10.31 -6.68
CA GLY A 401 -7.47 10.59 -5.72
C GLY A 401 -7.36 12.07 -5.40
N LEU A 402 -7.45 12.94 -6.40
CA LEU A 402 -7.45 14.41 -6.19
C LEU A 402 -8.65 14.84 -5.33
N VAL A 403 -9.87 14.42 -5.69
CA VAL A 403 -11.08 14.73 -4.91
C VAL A 403 -10.97 14.17 -3.49
N GLY A 404 -10.46 12.94 -3.35
CA GLY A 404 -10.21 12.32 -2.05
C GLY A 404 -9.23 13.12 -1.18
N CYS A 405 -8.14 13.60 -1.75
CA CYS A 405 -7.17 14.46 -1.05
C CYS A 405 -7.78 15.78 -0.57
N LEU A 406 -8.59 16.43 -1.40
CA LEU A 406 -9.33 17.65 -1.02
C LEU A 406 -10.31 17.35 0.12
N CYS A 407 -11.04 16.24 0.05
CA CYS A 407 -11.94 15.79 1.11
C CYS A 407 -11.20 15.48 2.41
N ALA A 408 -10.03 14.81 2.32
CA ALA A 408 -9.19 14.51 3.48
C ALA A 408 -8.61 15.78 4.11
N ALA A 409 -8.10 16.71 3.30
CA ALA A 409 -7.62 18.01 3.77
C ALA A 409 -8.72 18.79 4.50
N ALA A 410 -9.94 18.81 3.94
CA ALA A 410 -11.09 19.43 4.59
C ALA A 410 -11.51 18.73 5.88
N ALA A 411 -11.37 17.40 5.98
CA ALA A 411 -11.63 16.65 7.21
C ALA A 411 -10.57 16.93 8.28
N LEU A 412 -9.28 16.95 7.90
CA LEU A 412 -8.16 17.28 8.78
C LEU A 412 -8.25 18.71 9.31
N TRP A 413 -8.54 19.68 8.43
CA TRP A 413 -8.73 21.09 8.82
C TRP A 413 -9.83 21.26 9.87
N ARG A 414 -10.96 20.58 9.69
CA ARG A 414 -12.05 20.62 10.69
C ARG A 414 -11.67 19.93 11.98
N GLY A 415 -11.01 18.78 11.91
CA GLY A 415 -10.49 18.08 13.08
C GLY A 415 -9.54 18.97 13.87
N TRP A 416 -8.64 19.66 13.20
CA TRP A 416 -7.73 20.62 13.82
C TRP A 416 -8.48 21.75 14.54
N ARG A 417 -9.45 22.40 13.85
CA ARG A 417 -10.29 23.44 14.48
C ARG A 417 -11.09 22.92 15.68
N ALA A 418 -11.59 21.70 15.61
CA ALA A 418 -12.32 21.05 16.67
C ALA A 418 -11.41 20.42 17.75
N ARG A 419 -10.08 20.54 17.66
CA ARG A 419 -9.08 19.87 18.49
C ARG A 419 -9.23 18.34 18.55
N GLN A 420 -9.72 17.73 17.48
CA GLN A 420 -9.91 16.29 17.31
C GLN A 420 -8.83 15.73 16.38
N SER A 421 -7.96 14.87 16.90
CA SER A 421 -6.83 14.30 16.16
C SER A 421 -7.11 12.90 15.57
N ASP A 422 -8.29 12.33 15.81
CA ASP A 422 -8.60 10.95 15.45
C ASP A 422 -8.36 10.66 13.96
N PHE A 423 -8.89 11.54 13.08
CA PHE A 423 -8.73 11.33 11.64
C PHE A 423 -7.28 11.50 11.19
N LEU A 424 -6.52 12.38 11.82
CA LEU A 424 -5.08 12.51 11.58
C LEU A 424 -4.36 11.21 11.94
N LEU A 425 -4.67 10.60 13.10
CA LEU A 425 -4.08 9.33 13.52
C LEU A 425 -4.37 8.20 12.52
N LEU A 426 -5.56 8.18 11.91
CA LEU A 426 -5.90 7.23 10.85
C LEU A 426 -5.08 7.47 9.56
N CYS A 427 -4.78 8.75 9.25
CA CYS A 427 -4.03 9.14 8.06
C CYS A 427 -2.52 8.89 8.17
N VAL A 428 -1.95 8.98 9.38
CA VAL A 428 -0.48 8.97 9.62
C VAL A 428 0.25 7.81 8.94
N PRO A 429 -0.19 6.53 9.03
CA PRO A 429 0.53 5.44 8.37
C PRO A 429 0.59 5.59 6.85
N ALA A 430 -0.50 6.01 6.23
CA ALA A 430 -0.59 6.20 4.78
C ALA A 430 0.26 7.40 4.32
N LEU A 431 0.24 8.51 5.06
CA LEU A 431 1.06 9.69 4.80
C LEU A 431 2.55 9.39 4.99
N PHE A 432 2.91 8.63 6.04
CA PHE A 432 4.27 8.18 6.25
C PHE A 432 4.78 7.38 5.05
N LEU A 433 4.03 6.38 4.60
CA LEU A 433 4.42 5.58 3.43
C LEU A 433 4.52 6.41 2.15
N CYS A 434 3.61 7.35 1.93
CA CYS A 434 3.66 8.24 0.77
C CYS A 434 4.95 9.08 0.75
N LEU A 435 5.30 9.70 1.88
CA LEU A 435 6.54 10.48 2.01
C LEU A 435 7.77 9.60 1.94
N PHE A 436 7.76 8.43 2.61
CA PHE A 436 8.85 7.48 2.56
C PHE A 436 9.11 6.98 1.13
N GLN A 437 8.07 6.55 0.42
CA GLN A 437 8.18 6.12 -0.98
C GLN A 437 8.73 7.24 -1.88
N ALA A 438 8.29 8.47 -1.67
CA ALA A 438 8.79 9.62 -2.42
C ALA A 438 10.26 9.95 -2.09
N ALA A 439 10.72 9.65 -0.88
CA ALA A 439 12.10 9.86 -0.48
C ALA A 439 13.05 8.80 -1.05
N VAL A 440 12.62 7.53 -1.16
CA VAL A 440 13.50 6.41 -1.50
C VAL A 440 13.25 5.80 -2.89
N SER A 441 12.12 6.14 -3.53
CA SER A 441 11.76 5.59 -4.84
C SER A 441 11.04 6.63 -5.72
N VAL A 442 10.76 6.26 -6.98
CA VAL A 442 10.03 7.11 -7.96
C VAL A 442 8.54 7.19 -7.67
N SER A 443 8.13 7.40 -6.47
CA SER A 443 6.75 7.42 -6.01
C SER A 443 5.68 7.52 -7.11
N ILE A 444 4.94 6.44 -7.35
CA ILE A 444 3.79 6.41 -8.26
C ILE A 444 2.54 6.01 -7.47
N PRO A 445 1.32 6.33 -7.92
CA PRO A 445 0.09 6.10 -7.16
C PRO A 445 -0.06 4.65 -6.65
N ARG A 446 0.32 3.64 -7.44
CA ARG A 446 0.23 2.23 -7.05
C ARG A 446 1.10 1.84 -5.83
N TYR A 447 2.09 2.66 -5.47
CA TYR A 447 2.91 2.40 -4.27
C TYR A 447 2.24 2.87 -2.97
N ASN A 448 1.22 3.72 -3.08
CA ASN A 448 0.58 4.40 -1.96
C ASN A 448 -0.85 3.91 -1.68
N LEU A 449 -1.15 2.64 -2.00
CA LEU A 449 -2.50 2.06 -1.91
C LEU A 449 -3.12 2.15 -0.51
N LEU A 450 -2.31 2.29 0.55
CA LEU A 450 -2.82 2.52 1.90
C LEU A 450 -3.58 3.86 2.05
N LEU A 451 -3.42 4.80 1.11
CA LEU A 451 -4.24 6.01 1.06
C LEU A 451 -5.70 5.73 0.65
N LEU A 452 -5.96 4.68 -0.16
CA LEU A 452 -7.30 4.41 -0.70
C LEU A 452 -8.39 4.33 0.40
N PRO A 453 -8.25 3.54 1.48
CA PRO A 453 -9.26 3.49 2.53
C PRO A 453 -9.46 4.83 3.24
N VAL A 454 -8.40 5.58 3.47
CA VAL A 454 -8.47 6.89 4.13
C VAL A 454 -9.19 7.91 3.26
N LEU A 455 -8.85 7.97 1.96
CA LEU A 455 -9.50 8.88 1.00
C LEU A 455 -10.98 8.54 0.80
N ALA A 456 -11.32 7.26 0.68
CA ALA A 456 -12.71 6.81 0.54
C ALA A 456 -13.56 7.20 1.76
N VAL A 457 -13.04 7.00 2.98
CA VAL A 457 -13.71 7.44 4.22
C VAL A 457 -13.90 8.96 4.24
N ALA A 458 -12.88 9.72 3.86
CA ALA A 458 -12.95 11.19 3.82
C ALA A 458 -14.03 11.68 2.84
N MET A 459 -14.12 11.08 1.65
CA MET A 459 -15.13 11.40 0.66
C MET A 459 -16.55 11.06 1.15
N GLY A 460 -16.71 9.88 1.77
CA GLY A 460 -17.98 9.49 2.39
C GLY A 460 -18.43 10.48 3.47
N MET A 461 -17.51 10.95 4.32
CA MET A 461 -17.79 11.97 5.34
C MET A 461 -18.26 13.32 4.73
N GLN A 462 -17.73 13.73 3.58
CA GLN A 462 -18.16 14.97 2.92
C GLN A 462 -19.54 14.82 2.29
N LEU A 463 -19.79 13.74 1.55
CA LEU A 463 -21.09 13.47 0.90
C LEU A 463 -22.21 13.45 1.92
N GLU A 464 -21.99 12.84 3.07
CA GLU A 464 -22.96 12.85 4.14
C GLU A 464 -23.28 14.27 4.64
N ARG A 465 -22.29 15.11 4.85
CA ARG A 465 -22.49 16.50 5.28
C ARG A 465 -23.32 17.29 4.28
N PHE A 466 -23.03 17.14 3.00
CA PHE A 466 -23.85 17.78 1.96
C PHE A 466 -25.33 17.37 2.06
N SER A 467 -25.59 16.09 2.30
CA SER A 467 -26.95 15.59 2.44
C SER A 467 -27.67 16.18 3.66
N LEU A 468 -26.99 16.32 4.79
CA LEU A 468 -27.53 16.91 6.02
C LEU A 468 -27.81 18.41 5.87
N HIS A 469 -26.91 19.16 5.20
CA HIS A 469 -27.10 20.58 4.95
C HIS A 469 -28.31 20.83 4.04
N ARG A 470 -28.51 20.02 2.99
CA ARG A 470 -29.69 20.11 2.12
C ARG A 470 -30.98 19.84 2.92
N ARG A 471 -31.00 18.82 3.78
CA ARG A 471 -32.18 18.52 4.62
C ARG A 471 -32.51 19.63 5.60
N LYS A 472 -31.52 20.30 6.20
CA LYS A 472 -31.75 21.43 7.11
C LYS A 472 -32.32 22.63 6.34
N ARG A 473 -31.78 22.97 5.17
CA ARG A 473 -32.29 24.07 4.32
C ARG A 473 -33.72 23.81 3.86
N ALA A 474 -34.03 22.57 3.42
CA ALA A 474 -35.39 22.22 3.02
C ALA A 474 -36.42 22.32 4.18
N LYS A 475 -35.98 22.07 5.43
CA LYS A 475 -36.83 22.25 6.62
C LYS A 475 -36.98 23.70 7.10
N SER A 476 -36.06 24.59 6.72
CA SER A 476 -36.13 26.02 7.07
C SER A 476 -36.86 26.84 6.01
N SER A 477 -37.15 26.27 4.84
CA SER A 477 -37.92 26.89 3.74
C SER A 477 -39.35 26.34 3.60
N ALA A 478 -39.69 25.32 4.38
CA ALA A 478 -41.06 24.81 4.59
C ALA A 478 -41.62 25.32 5.93
#